data_49725e2d22bb1e362b238600a80f3b8f
#
_entry.id   49725e2d22bb1e362b238600a80f3b8f
#
_cell.length_a   1.000
_cell.length_b   1.000
_cell.length_c   1.000
_cell.angle_alpha   90.00
_cell.angle_beta   90.00
_cell.angle_gamma   90.00
#
_symmetry.space_group_name_H-M   'P 1'
#
loop_
_entity.id
_entity.type
_entity.pdbx_description
1 polymer ?
#
loop_
_entity_poly.entity_id
_entity_poly.type
_entity_poly.pdbx_seq_one_letter_code
_entity_poly.pdbx_strand_id
1 'polypeptide(L)'
;MSERNDYLKLLTMNGRVLPTVAIQILKDRDARESTRDTAHIHPSDLAKRDWCPRANWYTIREQPKDAETFSFQRLNVFAEGHYIHAKWQDWLNHAGVLEGWWQCANTICNHKWEAISPTSCPSCGIPYPLYREVPLSNEEHMILGHADGIINDANGRALIEIKSVGLGTVRFEAPDLFNSYQKGDITLDGLWKKIRQPFPSHIKQGLLYMYCTGIHEMVYLYEWKPTQEVKEFVVGFTPELVQPMLDNCKRLMTALQKDIPPMRPMWAESSSSTGCKFCSYKKTCWRSEDDNDDPDTRDGFVPTKLSVTKKTKRSVT
;
A
#
# COMPACT_ATOMS: atom_id res chain seq x y z
N MET A 1 -24.57 -14.48 7.44
CA MET A 1 -25.23 -15.28 6.36
C MET A 1 -24.50 -15.24 5.01
N SER A 2 -23.65 -14.24 4.72
CA SER A 2 -22.93 -14.15 3.43
C SER A 2 -21.76 -15.16 3.31
N GLU A 3 -20.99 -15.40 4.36
CA GLU A 3 -19.84 -16.31 4.35
C GLU A 3 -20.19 -17.75 4.01
N ARG A 4 -21.30 -18.25 4.59
CA ARG A 4 -21.80 -19.60 4.31
C ARG A 4 -22.20 -19.79 2.82
N ASN A 5 -22.56 -18.70 2.14
CA ASN A 5 -22.96 -18.75 0.73
C ASN A 5 -21.75 -18.85 -0.22
N ASP A 6 -20.60 -18.28 0.12
CA ASP A 6 -19.41 -18.33 -0.75
C ASP A 6 -18.75 -19.71 -0.69
N TYR A 7 -18.67 -20.34 0.48
CA TYR A 7 -18.23 -21.74 0.61
C TYR A 7 -19.19 -22.71 -0.12
N LEU A 8 -20.50 -22.51 -0.01
CA LEU A 8 -21.48 -23.34 -0.68
C LEU A 8 -21.38 -23.21 -2.23
N LYS A 9 -21.15 -22.01 -2.75
CA LYS A 9 -20.90 -21.82 -4.19
C LYS A 9 -19.65 -22.57 -4.64
N LEU A 10 -18.56 -22.56 -3.87
CA LEU A 10 -17.33 -23.27 -4.21
C LEU A 10 -17.54 -24.80 -4.17
N LEU A 11 -18.32 -25.30 -3.21
CA LEU A 11 -18.63 -26.74 -3.11
C LEU A 11 -19.51 -27.25 -4.26
N THR A 12 -20.30 -26.38 -4.88
CA THR A 12 -21.17 -26.73 -6.04
C THR A 12 -20.47 -26.55 -7.38
N MET A 13 -19.21 -26.07 -7.42
CA MET A 13 -18.44 -25.95 -8.65
C MET A 13 -18.02 -27.34 -9.19
N ASN A 14 -18.27 -27.58 -10.48
CA ASN A 14 -17.83 -28.80 -11.17
C ASN A 14 -16.32 -28.74 -11.49
N GLY A 15 -15.46 -28.74 -10.45
CA GLY A 15 -14.01 -28.70 -10.62
C GLY A 15 -13.30 -29.61 -9.63
N ARG A 16 -12.16 -30.18 -10.02
CA ARG A 16 -11.36 -31.08 -9.15
C ARG A 16 -10.40 -30.31 -8.24
N VAL A 17 -9.81 -29.22 -8.73
CA VAL A 17 -8.72 -28.48 -8.06
C VAL A 17 -9.22 -27.19 -7.45
N LEU A 18 -9.91 -26.37 -8.25
CA LEU A 18 -10.28 -25.03 -7.84
C LEU A 18 -11.11 -24.97 -6.54
N PRO A 19 -12.18 -25.77 -6.35
CA PRO A 19 -12.95 -25.72 -5.11
C PRO A 19 -12.11 -26.06 -3.88
N THR A 20 -11.28 -27.10 -3.97
CA THR A 20 -10.43 -27.56 -2.86
C THR A 20 -9.42 -26.48 -2.46
N VAL A 21 -8.70 -25.90 -3.45
CA VAL A 21 -7.71 -24.86 -3.21
C VAL A 21 -8.38 -23.58 -2.69
N ALA A 22 -9.48 -23.16 -3.29
CA ALA A 22 -10.17 -21.93 -2.88
C ALA A 22 -10.69 -22.03 -1.44
N ILE A 23 -11.27 -23.16 -1.05
CA ILE A 23 -11.74 -23.38 0.32
C ILE A 23 -10.58 -23.33 1.30
N GLN A 24 -9.44 -23.99 0.98
CA GLN A 24 -8.29 -24.00 1.87
C GLN A 24 -7.71 -22.59 2.05
N ILE A 25 -7.51 -21.85 0.97
CA ILE A 25 -6.99 -20.46 1.04
C ILE A 25 -7.91 -19.53 1.84
N LEU A 26 -9.23 -19.68 1.73
CA LEU A 26 -10.17 -18.90 2.54
C LEU A 26 -10.08 -19.29 4.03
N LYS A 27 -9.99 -20.59 4.35
CA LYS A 27 -9.80 -21.06 5.73
C LYS A 27 -8.48 -20.56 6.33
N ASP A 28 -7.38 -20.64 5.57
CA ASP A 28 -6.07 -20.14 6.01
C ASP A 28 -6.10 -18.63 6.27
N ARG A 29 -6.84 -17.87 5.44
CA ARG A 29 -7.04 -16.43 5.63
C ARG A 29 -7.82 -16.14 6.90
N ASP A 30 -8.91 -16.86 7.17
CA ASP A 30 -9.75 -16.66 8.35
C ASP A 30 -9.02 -17.06 9.65
N ALA A 31 -8.12 -18.08 9.56
CA ALA A 31 -7.30 -18.52 10.68
C ALA A 31 -6.09 -17.61 10.96
N ARG A 32 -5.69 -16.74 10.02
CA ARG A 32 -4.55 -15.84 10.21
C ARG A 32 -4.93 -14.66 11.09
N GLU A 33 -4.26 -14.56 12.23
CA GLU A 33 -4.25 -13.30 12.96
C GLU A 33 -3.52 -12.21 12.15
N SER A 34 -4.07 -11.02 12.18
CA SER A 34 -3.41 -9.87 11.55
C SER A 34 -2.15 -9.53 12.34
N THR A 35 -0.99 -9.62 11.71
CA THR A 35 0.28 -9.19 12.29
C THR A 35 0.58 -7.73 11.98
N ARG A 36 -0.33 -7.04 11.28
CA ARG A 36 -0.16 -5.63 10.94
C ARG A 36 -0.29 -4.78 12.20
N ASP A 37 0.68 -3.92 12.44
CA ASP A 37 0.61 -2.93 13.50
C ASP A 37 -0.63 -2.04 13.33
N THR A 38 -1.38 -1.84 14.40
CA THR A 38 -2.60 -1.03 14.42
C THR A 38 -2.43 0.25 15.23
N ALA A 39 -1.32 0.41 15.96
CA ALA A 39 -1.05 1.57 16.79
C ALA A 39 -0.51 2.78 16.01
N HIS A 40 -0.07 2.57 14.77
CA HIS A 40 0.57 3.59 13.94
C HIS A 40 -0.20 3.86 12.65
N ILE A 41 0.14 4.99 12.04
CA ILE A 41 -0.37 5.40 10.73
C ILE A 41 0.55 4.81 9.66
N HIS A 42 -0.02 4.01 8.75
CA HIS A 42 0.77 3.45 7.65
C HIS A 42 0.79 4.41 6.45
N PRO A 43 1.95 4.66 5.83
CA PRO A 43 2.07 5.51 4.64
C PRO A 43 1.13 5.12 3.50
N SER A 44 0.94 3.82 3.27
CA SER A 44 0.03 3.29 2.25
C SER A 44 -1.44 3.62 2.51
N ASP A 45 -1.85 3.80 3.78
CA ASP A 45 -3.20 4.23 4.12
C ASP A 45 -3.33 5.75 4.00
N LEU A 46 -2.39 6.51 4.58
CA LEU A 46 -2.39 7.98 4.56
C LEU A 46 -2.33 8.55 3.13
N ALA A 47 -1.68 7.84 2.22
CA ALA A 47 -1.57 8.22 0.81
C ALA A 47 -2.85 8.04 0.00
N LYS A 48 -3.84 7.29 0.47
CA LYS A 48 -5.10 7.04 -0.26
C LYS A 48 -5.85 8.35 -0.55
N ARG A 49 -6.51 8.38 -1.71
CA ARG A 49 -7.34 9.52 -2.12
C ARG A 49 -8.51 9.77 -1.16
N ASP A 50 -9.08 8.71 -0.64
CA ASP A 50 -10.21 8.68 0.28
C ASP A 50 -9.77 8.31 1.71
N TRP A 51 -8.55 8.72 2.10
CA TRP A 51 -8.09 8.52 3.47
C TRP A 51 -9.07 9.12 4.47
N CYS A 52 -9.43 8.34 5.48
CA CYS A 52 -10.39 8.73 6.50
C CYS A 52 -9.71 8.74 7.88
N PRO A 53 -9.52 9.93 8.50
CA PRO A 53 -8.89 10.04 9.81
C PRO A 53 -9.71 9.33 10.89
N ARG A 54 -11.05 9.36 10.80
CA ARG A 54 -11.95 8.69 11.71
C ARG A 54 -11.79 7.16 11.67
N ALA A 55 -11.63 6.58 10.47
CA ALA A 55 -11.36 5.15 10.34
C ALA A 55 -10.00 4.76 10.93
N ASN A 56 -8.96 5.61 10.76
CA ASN A 56 -7.67 5.41 11.41
C ASN A 56 -7.77 5.53 12.93
N TRP A 57 -8.53 6.50 13.43
CA TRP A 57 -8.79 6.64 14.87
C TRP A 57 -9.42 5.36 15.43
N TYR A 58 -10.46 4.80 14.78
CA TYR A 58 -11.05 3.53 15.17
C TYR A 58 -10.07 2.37 15.15
N THR A 59 -9.17 2.33 14.15
CA THR A 59 -8.13 1.31 14.04
C THR A 59 -7.18 1.38 15.23
N ILE A 60 -6.66 2.57 15.53
CA ILE A 60 -5.69 2.79 16.63
C ILE A 60 -6.34 2.54 17.99
N ARG A 61 -7.64 2.85 18.13
CA ARG A 61 -8.43 2.56 19.34
C ARG A 61 -8.99 1.13 19.39
N GLU A 62 -8.55 0.27 18.49
CA GLU A 62 -8.93 -1.15 18.42
C GLU A 62 -10.45 -1.36 18.45
N GLN A 63 -11.21 -0.42 17.87
CA GLN A 63 -12.66 -0.57 17.79
C GLN A 63 -13.04 -1.82 16.98
N PRO A 64 -14.14 -2.50 17.35
CA PRO A 64 -14.60 -3.68 16.63
C PRO A 64 -14.85 -3.37 15.15
N LYS A 65 -14.24 -4.17 14.26
CA LYS A 65 -14.45 -4.08 12.82
C LYS A 65 -15.72 -4.80 12.41
N ASP A 66 -16.39 -4.27 11.41
CA ASP A 66 -17.42 -5.02 10.69
C ASP A 66 -16.80 -6.25 10.07
N ALA A 67 -17.54 -7.35 10.01
CA ALA A 67 -17.07 -8.57 9.36
C ALA A 67 -16.69 -8.28 7.90
N GLU A 68 -15.46 -8.55 7.53
CA GLU A 68 -14.95 -8.39 6.18
C GLU A 68 -15.01 -9.73 5.46
N THR A 69 -15.68 -9.76 4.31
CA THR A 69 -15.72 -10.96 3.46
C THR A 69 -14.68 -10.86 2.36
N PHE A 70 -13.84 -11.87 2.26
CA PHE A 70 -12.86 -12.01 1.18
C PHE A 70 -13.35 -13.04 0.18
N SER A 71 -13.37 -12.67 -1.10
CA SER A 71 -13.52 -13.66 -2.16
C SER A 71 -12.17 -14.29 -2.49
N PHE A 72 -12.20 -15.54 -2.95
CA PHE A 72 -10.98 -16.20 -3.44
C PHE A 72 -10.29 -15.39 -4.54
N GLN A 73 -11.06 -14.78 -5.47
CA GLN A 73 -10.51 -13.91 -6.51
C GLN A 73 -9.70 -12.74 -5.91
N ARG A 74 -10.21 -12.09 -4.86
CA ARG A 74 -9.49 -10.97 -4.20
C ARG A 74 -8.19 -11.46 -3.57
N LEU A 75 -8.20 -12.61 -2.91
CA LEU A 75 -7.00 -13.20 -2.32
C LEU A 75 -5.97 -13.59 -3.39
N ASN A 76 -6.41 -14.12 -4.52
CA ASN A 76 -5.54 -14.44 -5.65
C ASN A 76 -4.87 -13.20 -6.24
N VAL A 77 -5.60 -12.08 -6.37
CA VAL A 77 -5.03 -10.78 -6.82
C VAL A 77 -3.95 -10.28 -5.85
N PHE A 78 -4.15 -10.45 -4.54
CA PHE A 78 -3.15 -10.08 -3.53
C PHE A 78 -1.92 -10.97 -3.60
N ALA A 79 -2.10 -12.29 -3.73
CA ALA A 79 -1.01 -13.23 -3.86
C ALA A 79 -0.13 -12.92 -5.09
N GLU A 80 -0.74 -12.63 -6.25
CA GLU A 80 -0.01 -12.19 -7.45
C GLU A 80 0.81 -10.94 -7.19
N GLY A 81 0.28 -9.95 -6.47
CA GLY A 81 1.04 -8.76 -6.06
C GLY A 81 2.29 -9.13 -5.25
N HIS A 82 2.16 -9.99 -4.25
CA HIS A 82 3.29 -10.44 -3.45
C HIS A 82 4.36 -11.18 -4.27
N TYR A 83 3.95 -12.04 -5.22
CA TYR A 83 4.90 -12.73 -6.11
C TYR A 83 5.65 -11.77 -7.04
N ILE A 84 5.00 -10.70 -7.52
CA ILE A 84 5.67 -9.66 -8.33
C ILE A 84 6.72 -8.94 -7.48
N HIS A 85 6.42 -8.56 -6.24
CA HIS A 85 7.41 -7.96 -5.33
C HIS A 85 8.59 -8.91 -5.11
N ALA A 86 8.33 -10.14 -4.69
CA ALA A 86 9.37 -11.15 -4.45
C ALA A 86 10.27 -11.39 -5.69
N LYS A 87 9.67 -11.46 -6.88
CA LYS A 87 10.39 -11.60 -8.15
C LYS A 87 11.37 -10.45 -8.38
N TRP A 88 10.90 -9.20 -8.24
CA TRP A 88 11.75 -8.03 -8.47
C TRP A 88 12.83 -7.88 -7.41
N GLN A 89 12.51 -8.14 -6.14
CA GLN A 89 13.49 -8.15 -5.05
C GLN A 89 14.58 -9.21 -5.31
N ASP A 90 14.22 -10.40 -5.77
CA ASP A 90 15.16 -11.44 -6.15
C ASP A 90 16.06 -11.00 -7.32
N TRP A 91 15.51 -10.42 -8.38
CA TRP A 91 16.27 -9.95 -9.52
C TRP A 91 17.20 -8.78 -9.18
N LEU A 92 16.77 -7.85 -8.35
CA LEU A 92 17.60 -6.75 -7.86
C LEU A 92 18.75 -7.25 -6.97
N ASN A 93 18.47 -8.28 -6.16
CA ASN A 93 19.51 -8.97 -5.38
C ASN A 93 20.54 -9.65 -6.31
N HIS A 94 20.09 -10.38 -7.32
CA HIS A 94 20.99 -10.99 -8.32
C HIS A 94 21.79 -9.95 -9.11
N ALA A 95 21.22 -8.78 -9.36
CA ALA A 95 21.92 -7.66 -9.99
C ALA A 95 22.95 -6.99 -9.05
N GLY A 96 22.95 -7.33 -7.77
CA GLY A 96 23.91 -6.81 -6.80
C GLY A 96 23.60 -5.40 -6.28
N VAL A 97 22.37 -4.89 -6.47
CA VAL A 97 22.01 -3.50 -6.18
C VAL A 97 20.96 -3.35 -5.06
N LEU A 98 20.40 -4.44 -4.53
CA LEU A 98 19.37 -4.41 -3.50
C LEU A 98 19.98 -4.23 -2.12
N GLU A 99 19.78 -3.07 -1.51
CA GLU A 99 20.12 -2.79 -0.12
C GLU A 99 18.87 -2.92 0.76
N GLY A 100 19.03 -3.51 1.93
CA GLY A 100 17.98 -3.62 2.93
C GLY A 100 18.33 -4.57 4.05
N TRP A 101 17.30 -5.02 4.76
CA TRP A 101 17.46 -5.96 5.86
C TRP A 101 17.43 -7.39 5.38
N TRP A 102 18.33 -8.18 5.95
CA TRP A 102 18.48 -9.60 5.65
C TRP A 102 18.38 -10.44 6.90
N GLN A 103 17.90 -11.64 6.75
CA GLN A 103 17.80 -12.61 7.85
C GLN A 103 18.41 -13.93 7.44
N CYS A 104 19.17 -14.54 8.33
CA CYS A 104 19.74 -15.86 8.11
C CYS A 104 18.64 -16.89 7.82
N ALA A 105 18.78 -17.70 6.78
CA ALA A 105 17.87 -18.79 6.45
C ALA A 105 17.90 -19.90 7.50
N ASN A 106 18.99 -20.03 8.28
CA ASN A 106 19.06 -20.96 9.42
C ASN A 106 18.27 -20.37 10.60
N THR A 107 17.17 -21.02 10.96
CA THR A 107 16.27 -20.59 12.05
C THR A 107 16.93 -20.62 13.43
N ILE A 108 17.98 -21.45 13.63
CA ILE A 108 18.74 -21.50 14.89
C ILE A 108 19.64 -20.26 15.00
N CYS A 109 20.32 -19.87 13.91
CA CYS A 109 21.16 -18.66 13.89
C CYS A 109 20.31 -17.40 13.96
N ASN A 110 19.26 -17.32 13.14
CA ASN A 110 18.29 -16.21 13.08
C ASN A 110 18.91 -14.79 13.07
N HIS A 111 20.18 -14.66 12.65
CA HIS A 111 20.89 -13.40 12.59
C HIS A 111 20.24 -12.47 11.59
N LYS A 112 20.06 -11.19 11.95
CA LYS A 112 19.52 -10.14 11.10
C LYS A 112 20.55 -9.04 10.93
N TRP A 113 20.72 -8.53 9.70
CA TRP A 113 21.69 -7.48 9.41
C TRP A 113 21.26 -6.66 8.20
N GLU A 114 21.84 -5.49 8.05
CA GLU A 114 21.66 -4.62 6.89
C GLU A 114 22.85 -4.81 5.92
N ALA A 115 22.58 -5.00 4.65
CA ALA A 115 23.60 -5.18 3.63
C ALA A 115 23.05 -4.92 2.21
N ILE A 116 23.99 -4.81 1.26
CA ILE A 116 23.70 -4.78 -0.18
C ILE A 116 23.92 -6.18 -0.72
N SER A 117 22.86 -6.82 -1.20
CA SER A 117 22.87 -8.10 -1.92
C SER A 117 23.83 -9.16 -1.35
N PRO A 118 23.74 -9.53 -0.07
CA PRO A 118 24.66 -10.50 0.52
C PRO A 118 24.41 -11.91 0.00
N THR A 119 25.47 -12.67 -0.19
CA THR A 119 25.41 -14.06 -0.68
C THR A 119 25.29 -15.08 0.46
N SER A 120 25.70 -14.71 1.69
CA SER A 120 25.68 -15.59 2.84
C SER A 120 25.53 -14.84 4.16
N CYS A 121 25.14 -15.55 5.20
CA CYS A 121 25.03 -15.01 6.55
C CYS A 121 26.42 -14.72 7.12
N PRO A 122 26.71 -13.51 7.64
CA PRO A 122 28.03 -13.16 8.20
C PRO A 122 28.32 -13.87 9.52
N SER A 123 27.28 -14.41 10.20
CA SER A 123 27.43 -15.07 11.49
C SER A 123 27.71 -16.57 11.37
N CYS A 124 27.07 -17.29 10.42
CA CYS A 124 27.20 -18.75 10.34
C CYS A 124 27.57 -19.26 8.94
N GLY A 125 27.75 -18.38 7.95
CA GLY A 125 28.16 -18.74 6.59
C GLY A 125 27.08 -19.41 5.73
N ILE A 126 25.85 -19.64 6.22
CA ILE A 126 24.78 -20.24 5.44
C ILE A 126 24.44 -19.33 4.26
N PRO A 127 24.41 -19.88 3.01
CA PRO A 127 24.08 -19.11 1.82
C PRO A 127 22.58 -18.78 1.73
N TYR A 128 22.27 -17.88 0.78
CA TYR A 128 20.90 -17.47 0.45
C TYR A 128 20.11 -16.91 1.62
N PRO A 129 20.55 -15.79 2.19
CA PRO A 129 19.79 -15.11 3.23
C PRO A 129 18.43 -14.65 2.71
N LEU A 130 17.47 -14.53 3.63
CA LEU A 130 16.12 -14.09 3.34
C LEU A 130 16.06 -12.56 3.36
N TYR A 131 15.62 -11.97 2.28
CA TYR A 131 15.37 -10.53 2.21
C TYR A 131 14.21 -10.13 3.13
N ARG A 132 14.36 -8.99 3.76
CA ARG A 132 13.32 -8.30 4.53
C ARG A 132 13.20 -6.87 4.03
N GLU A 133 11.97 -6.40 3.92
CA GLU A 133 11.70 -5.02 3.54
C GLU A 133 12.39 -4.04 4.51
N VAL A 134 12.64 -2.82 4.04
CA VAL A 134 13.30 -1.78 4.84
C VAL A 134 12.30 -1.16 5.81
N PRO A 135 12.44 -1.36 7.13
CA PRO A 135 11.54 -0.73 8.08
C PRO A 135 11.75 0.78 8.10
N LEU A 136 10.67 1.51 8.23
CA LEU A 136 10.69 2.95 8.41
C LEU A 136 9.72 3.37 9.51
N SER A 137 10.11 4.37 10.29
CA SER A 137 9.28 4.94 11.34
C SER A 137 9.51 6.43 11.50
N ASN A 138 8.49 7.11 11.99
CA ASN A 138 8.62 8.49 12.46
C ASN A 138 7.68 8.67 13.67
N GLU A 139 8.27 8.72 14.86
CA GLU A 139 7.52 8.81 16.12
C GLU A 139 6.76 10.14 16.25
N GLU A 140 7.35 11.25 15.76
CA GLU A 140 6.71 12.57 15.80
C GLU A 140 5.33 12.58 15.13
N HIS A 141 5.12 11.72 14.13
CA HIS A 141 3.90 11.67 13.35
C HIS A 141 3.17 10.31 13.45
N MET A 142 3.61 9.43 14.37
CA MET A 142 3.08 8.07 14.55
C MET A 142 3.11 7.26 13.24
N ILE A 143 4.09 7.45 12.38
CA ILE A 143 4.20 6.74 11.10
C ILE A 143 5.05 5.49 11.29
N LEU A 144 4.54 4.35 10.76
CA LEU A 144 5.25 3.08 10.69
C LEU A 144 4.97 2.40 9.35
N GLY A 145 5.99 1.83 8.73
CA GLY A 145 5.84 1.11 7.47
C GLY A 145 7.11 0.39 7.05
N HIS A 146 7.08 -0.10 5.82
CA HIS A 146 8.20 -0.76 5.17
C HIS A 146 8.27 -0.28 3.72
N ALA A 147 9.48 0.02 3.24
CA ALA A 147 9.74 0.22 1.83
C ALA A 147 10.18 -1.10 1.19
N ASP A 148 9.82 -1.32 -0.07
CA ASP A 148 10.16 -2.56 -0.79
C ASP A 148 11.66 -2.80 -0.87
N GLY A 149 12.48 -1.73 -0.83
CA GLY A 149 13.94 -1.80 -0.81
C GLY A 149 14.61 -0.45 -1.00
N ILE A 150 15.93 -0.50 -1.02
CA ILE A 150 16.80 0.60 -1.45
C ILE A 150 17.63 0.08 -2.62
N ILE A 151 17.69 0.84 -3.70
CA ILE A 151 18.65 0.62 -4.79
C ILE A 151 19.92 1.37 -4.40
N ASN A 152 21.04 0.65 -4.42
CA ASN A 152 22.36 1.22 -4.19
C ASN A 152 23.25 0.84 -5.40
N ASP A 153 23.42 1.79 -6.30
CA ASP A 153 24.17 1.61 -7.54
C ASP A 153 25.16 2.78 -7.78
N ALA A 154 25.71 2.85 -8.98
CA ALA A 154 26.67 3.90 -9.35
C ALA A 154 26.06 5.33 -9.32
N ASN A 155 24.73 5.47 -9.34
CA ASN A 155 24.04 6.75 -9.27
C ASN A 155 23.75 7.17 -7.82
N GLY A 156 24.00 6.28 -6.84
CA GLY A 156 23.77 6.51 -5.41
C GLY A 156 22.63 5.67 -4.86
N ARG A 157 22.04 6.14 -3.75
CA ARG A 157 20.95 5.45 -3.06
C ARG A 157 19.60 6.05 -3.40
N ALA A 158 18.66 5.21 -3.80
CA ALA A 158 17.26 5.56 -4.01
C ALA A 158 16.34 4.52 -3.36
N LEU A 159 15.22 4.94 -2.78
CA LEU A 159 14.16 3.99 -2.39
C LEU A 159 13.54 3.36 -3.64
N ILE A 160 13.08 2.14 -3.52
CA ILE A 160 12.28 1.50 -4.57
C ILE A 160 10.89 1.15 -4.06
N GLU A 161 9.90 1.34 -4.92
CA GLU A 161 8.51 0.94 -4.71
C GLU A 161 8.04 0.14 -5.92
N ILE A 162 7.76 -1.12 -5.72
CA ILE A 162 7.32 -2.07 -6.75
C ILE A 162 5.80 -2.10 -6.77
N LYS A 163 5.20 -1.88 -7.93
CA LYS A 163 3.74 -1.86 -8.07
C LYS A 163 3.26 -2.80 -9.18
N SER A 164 2.47 -3.79 -8.79
CA SER A 164 1.70 -4.59 -9.74
C SER A 164 0.48 -3.81 -10.21
N VAL A 165 0.48 -3.31 -11.44
CA VAL A 165 -0.57 -2.47 -11.99
C VAL A 165 -1.49 -3.29 -12.89
N GLY A 166 -2.78 -3.27 -12.61
CA GLY A 166 -3.81 -3.91 -13.43
C GLY A 166 -4.97 -2.95 -13.71
N LEU A 167 -5.97 -3.42 -14.46
CA LEU A 167 -7.17 -2.62 -14.77
C LEU A 167 -7.89 -2.14 -13.51
N GLY A 168 -7.89 -2.94 -12.44
CA GLY A 168 -8.44 -2.55 -11.14
C GLY A 168 -7.73 -1.32 -10.55
N THR A 169 -6.40 -1.30 -10.60
CA THR A 169 -5.59 -0.15 -10.16
C THR A 169 -5.93 1.09 -10.97
N VAL A 170 -5.96 0.98 -12.32
CA VAL A 170 -6.26 2.11 -13.19
C VAL A 170 -7.67 2.65 -12.96
N ARG A 171 -8.65 1.78 -12.68
CA ARG A 171 -10.03 2.19 -12.36
C ARG A 171 -10.09 3.13 -11.15
N PHE A 172 -9.26 2.90 -10.13
CA PHE A 172 -9.26 3.71 -8.92
C PHE A 172 -8.36 4.95 -9.04
N GLU A 173 -7.16 4.79 -9.62
CA GLU A 173 -6.15 5.83 -9.67
C GLU A 173 -6.34 6.81 -10.83
N ALA A 174 -6.87 6.34 -11.96
CA ALA A 174 -7.09 7.11 -13.18
C ALA A 174 -8.45 6.78 -13.83
N PRO A 175 -9.58 7.09 -13.15
CA PRO A 175 -10.93 6.70 -13.60
C PRO A 175 -11.28 7.21 -15.00
N ASP A 176 -10.85 8.41 -15.38
CA ASP A 176 -11.12 8.97 -16.70
C ASP A 176 -10.43 8.16 -17.81
N LEU A 177 -9.19 7.74 -17.55
CA LEU A 177 -8.43 6.87 -18.47
C LEU A 177 -9.09 5.48 -18.57
N PHE A 178 -9.54 4.95 -17.45
CA PHE A 178 -10.26 3.68 -17.40
C PHE A 178 -11.60 3.76 -18.16
N ASN A 179 -12.34 4.85 -17.99
CA ASN A 179 -13.61 5.09 -18.69
C ASN A 179 -13.41 5.18 -20.21
N SER A 180 -12.34 5.87 -20.68
CA SER A 180 -11.99 5.93 -22.10
C SER A 180 -11.69 4.52 -22.68
N TYR A 181 -11.01 3.67 -21.90
CA TYR A 181 -10.81 2.27 -22.27
C TYR A 181 -12.12 1.49 -22.35
N GLN A 182 -13.00 1.63 -21.36
CA GLN A 182 -14.31 0.93 -21.35
C GLN A 182 -15.21 1.33 -22.51
N LYS A 183 -15.14 2.59 -22.97
CA LYS A 183 -15.89 3.09 -24.13
C LYS A 183 -15.29 2.65 -25.46
N GLY A 184 -14.10 2.06 -25.46
CA GLY A 184 -13.38 1.68 -26.67
C GLY A 184 -12.64 2.83 -27.36
N ASP A 185 -12.55 4.01 -26.71
CA ASP A 185 -11.80 5.17 -27.24
C ASP A 185 -10.29 4.90 -27.32
N ILE A 186 -9.80 4.02 -26.44
CA ILE A 186 -8.41 3.59 -26.40
C ILE A 186 -8.32 2.06 -26.21
N THR A 187 -7.27 1.46 -26.76
CA THR A 187 -6.94 0.04 -26.56
C THR A 187 -6.27 -0.18 -25.20
N LEU A 188 -6.13 -1.44 -24.78
CA LEU A 188 -5.40 -1.82 -23.58
C LEU A 188 -3.95 -1.33 -23.62
N ASP A 189 -3.25 -1.49 -24.74
CA ASP A 189 -1.92 -0.96 -24.97
C ASP A 189 -1.89 0.58 -24.94
N GLY A 190 -2.87 1.21 -25.54
CA GLY A 190 -3.03 2.67 -25.49
C GLY A 190 -3.23 3.20 -24.07
N LEU A 191 -3.97 2.47 -23.23
CA LEU A 191 -4.14 2.78 -21.82
C LEU A 191 -2.80 2.73 -21.09
N TRP A 192 -2.05 1.62 -21.26
CA TRP A 192 -0.74 1.49 -20.63
C TRP A 192 0.22 2.59 -21.07
N LYS A 193 0.28 2.89 -22.37
CA LYS A 193 1.13 3.96 -22.92
C LYS A 193 0.84 5.34 -22.36
N LYS A 194 -0.44 5.61 -21.97
CA LYS A 194 -0.84 6.90 -21.38
C LYS A 194 -0.43 7.05 -19.91
N ILE A 195 -0.10 6.00 -19.19
CA ILE A 195 0.48 6.08 -17.85
C ILE A 195 1.93 6.52 -17.99
N ARG A 196 2.20 7.82 -17.80
CA ARG A 196 3.53 8.44 -18.02
C ARG A 196 4.19 8.94 -16.74
N GLN A 197 3.58 8.71 -15.61
CA GLN A 197 4.06 9.07 -14.27
C GLN A 197 3.42 8.14 -13.23
N PRO A 198 3.99 8.01 -12.03
CA PRO A 198 3.34 7.25 -10.97
C PRO A 198 1.99 7.87 -10.61
N PHE A 199 1.08 7.03 -10.12
CA PHE A 199 -0.21 7.50 -9.63
C PHE A 199 -0.05 8.40 -8.40
N PRO A 200 -0.96 9.38 -8.19
CA PRO A 200 -0.85 10.34 -7.09
C PRO A 200 -0.75 9.68 -5.70
N SER A 201 -1.48 8.60 -5.46
CA SER A 201 -1.40 7.89 -4.18
C SER A 201 -0.03 7.23 -3.97
N HIS A 202 0.57 6.67 -5.02
CA HIS A 202 1.90 6.08 -4.95
C HIS A 202 2.97 7.15 -4.71
N ILE A 203 2.86 8.33 -5.37
CA ILE A 203 3.77 9.47 -5.12
C ILE A 203 3.69 9.91 -3.66
N LYS A 204 2.48 10.05 -3.10
CA LYS A 204 2.30 10.40 -1.68
C LYS A 204 2.94 9.38 -0.74
N GLN A 205 2.75 8.09 -1.01
CA GLN A 205 3.37 7.02 -0.24
C GLN A 205 4.90 7.12 -0.26
N GLY A 206 5.49 7.30 -1.45
CA GLY A 206 6.94 7.45 -1.59
C GLY A 206 7.49 8.72 -0.95
N LEU A 207 6.76 9.85 -1.00
CA LEU A 207 7.15 11.07 -0.29
C LEU A 207 7.23 10.86 1.23
N LEU A 208 6.29 10.10 1.81
CA LEU A 208 6.33 9.72 3.23
C LEU A 208 7.52 8.80 3.54
N TYR A 209 7.83 7.87 2.64
CA TYR A 209 9.00 7.01 2.79
C TYR A 209 10.30 7.80 2.74
N MET A 210 10.45 8.71 1.76
CA MET A 210 11.59 9.61 1.66
C MET A 210 11.74 10.51 2.89
N TYR A 211 10.62 11.01 3.43
CA TYR A 211 10.60 11.80 4.65
C TYR A 211 11.09 10.99 5.86
N CYS A 212 10.64 9.76 6.04
CA CYS A 212 11.01 8.91 7.18
C CYS A 212 12.46 8.42 7.10
N THR A 213 12.99 8.18 5.90
CA THR A 213 14.33 7.59 5.71
C THR A 213 15.42 8.62 5.46
N GLY A 214 15.08 9.84 5.06
CA GLY A 214 16.06 10.86 4.61
C GLY A 214 16.70 10.54 3.24
N ILE A 215 16.24 9.50 2.54
CA ILE A 215 16.66 9.21 1.15
C ILE A 215 15.73 10.00 0.24
N HIS A 216 16.29 10.91 -0.57
CA HIS A 216 15.52 11.93 -1.29
C HIS A 216 15.19 11.58 -2.74
N GLU A 217 15.33 10.32 -3.11
CA GLU A 217 14.95 9.80 -4.42
C GLU A 217 14.16 8.49 -4.28
N MET A 218 13.11 8.35 -5.10
CA MET A 218 12.25 7.18 -5.16
C MET A 218 12.15 6.68 -6.59
N VAL A 219 12.45 5.41 -6.79
CA VAL A 219 12.21 4.67 -8.04
C VAL A 219 10.89 3.92 -7.92
N TYR A 220 9.94 4.18 -8.80
CA TYR A 220 8.71 3.41 -8.92
C TYR A 220 8.85 2.43 -10.06
N LEU A 221 8.77 1.15 -9.77
CA LEU A 221 8.78 0.08 -10.75
C LEU A 221 7.35 -0.46 -10.95
N TYR A 222 6.73 -0.13 -12.07
CA TYR A 222 5.39 -0.58 -12.41
C TYR A 222 5.44 -1.78 -13.34
N GLU A 223 4.89 -2.91 -12.92
CA GLU A 223 4.67 -4.05 -13.79
C GLU A 223 3.19 -4.12 -14.18
N TRP A 224 2.95 -4.12 -15.50
CA TRP A 224 1.62 -4.18 -16.07
C TRP A 224 1.14 -5.63 -16.16
N LYS A 225 0.22 -6.04 -15.29
CA LYS A 225 -0.26 -7.43 -15.19
C LYS A 225 -0.71 -8.07 -16.50
N PRO A 226 -1.46 -7.36 -17.39
CA PRO A 226 -1.96 -7.99 -18.63
C PRO A 226 -0.88 -8.42 -19.62
N THR A 227 0.23 -7.72 -19.72
CA THR A 227 1.29 -7.99 -20.71
C THR A 227 2.67 -8.16 -20.10
N GLN A 228 2.81 -7.94 -18.78
CA GLN A 228 4.08 -7.97 -18.04
C GLN A 228 5.11 -6.91 -18.50
N GLU A 229 4.67 -5.91 -19.26
CA GLU A 229 5.47 -4.75 -19.57
C GLU A 229 5.80 -3.96 -18.30
N VAL A 230 6.97 -3.33 -18.30
CA VAL A 230 7.49 -2.62 -17.14
C VAL A 230 7.71 -1.15 -17.47
N LYS A 231 7.47 -0.28 -16.50
CA LYS A 231 7.85 1.13 -16.51
C LYS A 231 8.58 1.49 -15.24
N GLU A 232 9.55 2.34 -15.40
CA GLU A 232 10.28 2.94 -14.31
C GLU A 232 10.05 4.45 -14.28
N PHE A 233 9.87 4.98 -13.08
CA PHE A 233 9.74 6.43 -12.87
C PHE A 233 10.60 6.82 -11.66
N VAL A 234 11.36 7.89 -11.81
CA VAL A 234 12.19 8.43 -10.74
C VAL A 234 11.58 9.75 -10.28
N VAL A 235 11.37 9.88 -8.96
CA VAL A 235 10.75 11.05 -8.34
C VAL A 235 11.63 11.53 -7.18
N GLY A 236 11.99 12.81 -7.20
CA GLY A 236 12.72 13.45 -6.11
C GLY A 236 11.81 13.91 -4.98
N PHE A 237 12.38 14.04 -3.79
CA PHE A 237 11.68 14.54 -2.61
C PHE A 237 11.23 15.98 -2.76
N THR A 238 10.00 16.27 -2.36
CA THR A 238 9.41 17.62 -2.38
C THR A 238 8.74 17.86 -1.03
N PRO A 239 9.36 18.62 -0.12
CA PRO A 239 8.86 18.86 1.25
C PRO A 239 7.44 19.43 1.28
N GLU A 240 7.12 20.34 0.35
CA GLU A 240 5.82 21.01 0.29
C GLU A 240 4.67 20.04 0.02
N LEU A 241 4.95 18.92 -0.65
CA LEU A 241 3.95 17.91 -0.95
C LEU A 241 3.73 16.92 0.21
N VAL A 242 4.69 16.79 1.13
CA VAL A 242 4.56 15.91 2.29
C VAL A 242 3.88 16.61 3.47
N GLN A 243 4.08 17.93 3.62
CA GLN A 243 3.60 18.69 4.76
C GLN A 243 2.10 18.52 5.06
N PRO A 244 1.17 18.58 4.09
CA PRO A 244 -0.24 18.38 4.36
C PRO A 244 -0.58 17.00 4.93
N MET A 245 0.21 15.96 4.60
CA MET A 245 0.04 14.62 5.16
C MET A 245 0.53 14.56 6.60
N LEU A 246 1.64 15.23 6.92
CA LEU A 246 2.15 15.35 8.28
C LEU A 246 1.19 16.15 9.19
N ASP A 247 0.59 17.21 8.65
CA ASP A 247 -0.44 17.97 9.37
C ASP A 247 -1.67 17.10 9.67
N ASN A 248 -2.05 16.22 8.76
CA ASN A 248 -3.12 15.24 8.97
C ASN A 248 -2.77 14.25 10.10
N CYS A 249 -1.51 13.80 10.17
CA CYS A 249 -1.05 12.97 11.29
C CYS A 249 -1.18 13.72 12.62
N LYS A 250 -0.71 14.97 12.70
CA LYS A 250 -0.80 15.79 13.93
C LYS A 250 -2.24 16.00 14.40
N ARG A 251 -3.16 16.23 13.46
CA ARG A 251 -4.60 16.35 13.79
C ARG A 251 -5.17 15.04 14.32
N LEU A 252 -4.84 13.90 13.71
CA LEU A 252 -5.26 12.60 14.21
C LEU A 252 -4.70 12.33 15.60
N MET A 253 -3.41 12.66 15.85
CA MET A 253 -2.79 12.53 17.17
C MET A 253 -3.51 13.39 18.21
N THR A 254 -3.88 14.61 17.86
CA THR A 254 -4.67 15.49 18.74
C THR A 254 -6.04 14.89 19.08
N ALA A 255 -6.72 14.31 18.10
CA ALA A 255 -8.00 13.62 18.32
C ALA A 255 -7.83 12.37 19.21
N LEU A 256 -6.73 11.64 19.06
CA LEU A 256 -6.37 10.52 19.94
C LEU A 256 -6.09 10.96 21.37
N GLN A 257 -5.42 12.10 21.58
CA GLN A 257 -5.17 12.67 22.91
C GLN A 257 -6.46 13.12 23.59
N LYS A 258 -7.38 13.72 22.84
CA LYS A 258 -8.71 14.14 23.36
C LYS A 258 -9.64 12.95 23.58
N ASP A 259 -9.34 11.79 23.04
CA ASP A 259 -10.18 10.59 22.99
C ASP A 259 -11.54 10.82 22.31
N ILE A 260 -11.56 11.70 21.31
CA ILE A 260 -12.76 12.05 20.54
C ILE A 260 -12.48 11.69 19.07
N PRO A 261 -13.37 10.89 18.42
CA PRO A 261 -13.15 10.53 17.03
C PRO A 261 -13.22 11.76 16.11
N PRO A 262 -12.33 11.90 15.14
CA PRO A 262 -12.39 12.96 14.14
C PRO A 262 -13.75 13.00 13.43
N MET A 263 -14.18 14.18 13.00
CA MET A 263 -15.37 14.29 12.14
C MET A 263 -15.19 13.50 10.85
N ARG A 264 -16.29 13.06 10.26
CA ARG A 264 -16.26 12.44 8.92
C ARG A 264 -15.69 13.43 7.91
N PRO A 265 -14.78 13.01 7.03
CA PRO A 265 -14.25 13.91 6.00
C PRO A 265 -15.38 14.38 5.07
N MET A 266 -15.23 15.55 4.45
CA MET A 266 -16.27 16.17 3.60
C MET A 266 -16.76 15.26 2.48
N TRP A 267 -15.91 14.38 1.94
CA TRP A 267 -16.31 13.41 0.91
C TRP A 267 -17.19 12.27 1.43
N ALA A 268 -17.28 12.08 2.76
CA ALA A 268 -18.09 11.06 3.41
C ALA A 268 -19.48 11.60 3.76
N GLU A 269 -20.25 11.96 2.73
CA GLU A 269 -21.59 12.55 2.87
C GLU A 269 -22.65 11.54 3.32
N SER A 270 -22.43 10.24 3.04
CA SER A 270 -23.33 9.16 3.41
C SER A 270 -22.58 7.84 3.60
N SER A 271 -23.23 6.87 4.21
CA SER A 271 -22.70 5.50 4.34
C SER A 271 -22.53 4.77 2.99
N SER A 272 -23.02 5.36 1.88
CA SER A 272 -22.90 4.86 0.51
C SER A 272 -21.77 5.55 -0.26
N SER A 273 -21.15 6.61 0.27
CA SER A 273 -19.97 7.25 -0.34
C SER A 273 -18.87 6.21 -0.59
N THR A 274 -18.10 6.40 -1.67
CA THR A 274 -17.17 5.37 -2.19
C THR A 274 -16.25 4.81 -1.10
N GLY A 275 -15.61 5.64 -0.30
CA GLY A 275 -14.73 5.20 0.79
C GLY A 275 -15.48 4.58 1.97
N CYS A 276 -16.75 4.99 2.22
CA CYS A 276 -17.56 4.46 3.31
C CYS A 276 -18.19 3.11 2.99
N LYS A 277 -18.51 2.85 1.71
CA LYS A 277 -19.21 1.64 1.28
C LYS A 277 -18.51 0.35 1.70
N PHE A 278 -17.18 0.36 1.69
CA PHE A 278 -16.32 -0.79 2.01
C PHE A 278 -15.49 -0.57 3.28
N CYS A 279 -15.85 0.42 4.10
CA CYS A 279 -15.15 0.71 5.34
C CYS A 279 -15.46 -0.36 6.40
N SER A 280 -14.43 -0.89 7.05
CA SER A 280 -14.54 -1.88 8.13
C SER A 280 -15.19 -1.33 9.41
N TYR A 281 -15.44 -0.03 9.48
CA TYR A 281 -16.10 0.63 10.62
C TYR A 281 -17.41 1.29 10.23
N LYS A 282 -17.98 0.89 9.07
CA LYS A 282 -19.19 1.51 8.55
C LYS A 282 -20.34 1.50 9.55
N LYS A 283 -20.61 0.37 10.18
CA LYS A 283 -21.71 0.24 11.16
C LYS A 283 -21.44 1.10 12.39
N THR A 284 -20.24 1.06 12.93
CA THR A 284 -19.85 1.86 14.10
C THR A 284 -19.93 3.35 13.79
N CYS A 285 -19.40 3.76 12.62
CA CYS A 285 -19.33 5.16 12.21
C CYS A 285 -20.71 5.78 11.91
N TRP A 286 -21.71 5.00 11.46
CA TRP A 286 -23.02 5.49 11.03
C TRP A 286 -24.17 5.03 11.94
N ARG A 287 -23.87 4.59 13.18
CA ARG A 287 -24.88 4.03 14.10
C ARG A 287 -25.71 5.04 14.84
N SER A 288 -25.19 6.21 15.15
CA SER A 288 -25.84 7.20 16.00
C SER A 288 -26.00 8.53 15.29
N GLU A 289 -27.17 9.13 15.45
CA GLU A 289 -27.43 10.53 15.12
C GLU A 289 -26.81 11.47 16.17
N ASP A 290 -26.38 10.93 17.34
CA ASP A 290 -25.70 11.64 18.42
C ASP A 290 -24.17 11.52 18.30
N ASP A 291 -23.62 11.94 17.18
CA ASP A 291 -22.16 11.94 17.00
C ASP A 291 -21.54 13.11 17.77
N ASN A 292 -20.92 12.83 18.91
CA ASN A 292 -19.96 13.73 19.58
C ASN A 292 -18.67 13.80 18.75
N ASP A 293 -18.77 14.38 17.56
CA ASP A 293 -17.65 14.59 16.66
C ASP A 293 -16.79 15.77 17.15
N ASP A 294 -15.47 15.68 17.03
CA ASP A 294 -14.58 16.81 17.31
C ASP A 294 -14.76 17.90 16.22
N PRO A 295 -15.40 19.04 16.52
CA PRO A 295 -15.69 20.08 15.54
C PRO A 295 -14.42 20.69 14.92
N ASP A 296 -13.29 20.67 15.64
CA ASP A 296 -12.03 21.24 15.17
C ASP A 296 -11.38 20.44 14.04
N THR A 297 -11.87 19.22 13.78
CA THR A 297 -11.33 18.35 12.73
C THR A 297 -12.04 18.47 11.39
N ARG A 298 -13.19 19.18 11.32
CA ARG A 298 -14.04 19.24 10.11
C ARG A 298 -13.36 19.84 8.89
N ASP A 299 -12.63 20.94 9.05
CA ASP A 299 -12.08 21.74 7.97
C ASP A 299 -10.61 21.44 7.66
N GLY A 300 -10.03 20.49 8.39
CA GLY A 300 -8.59 20.27 8.40
C GLY A 300 -8.04 19.22 7.45
N PHE A 301 -8.85 18.30 6.97
CA PHE A 301 -8.36 17.22 6.10
C PHE A 301 -8.48 17.59 4.62
N VAL A 302 -7.54 18.39 4.15
CA VAL A 302 -7.51 18.87 2.77
C VAL A 302 -7.11 17.75 1.83
N PRO A 303 -7.88 17.45 0.77
CA PRO A 303 -7.44 16.57 -0.29
C PRO A 303 -6.21 17.16 -0.96
N THR A 304 -5.06 16.52 -0.85
CA THR A 304 -3.81 16.98 -1.48
C THR A 304 -3.94 16.83 -2.99
N LYS A 305 -4.18 17.93 -3.71
CA LYS A 305 -4.06 17.96 -5.17
C LYS A 305 -2.57 18.05 -5.52
N LEU A 306 -2.03 16.99 -6.12
CA LEU A 306 -0.68 16.98 -6.62
C LEU A 306 -0.66 17.58 -8.04
N SER A 307 -0.02 18.74 -8.20
CA SER A 307 0.42 19.22 -9.51
C SER A 307 1.89 18.83 -9.69
N VAL A 308 2.15 17.80 -10.48
CA VAL A 308 3.53 17.38 -10.78
C VAL A 308 4.03 18.21 -11.96
N THR A 309 4.93 19.15 -11.70
CA THR A 309 5.67 19.87 -12.74
C THR A 309 6.70 18.92 -13.36
N LYS A 310 6.66 18.78 -14.69
CA LYS A 310 7.61 17.97 -15.46
C LYS A 310 9.04 18.49 -15.25
N LYS A 311 9.89 17.72 -14.57
CA LYS A 311 11.35 17.91 -14.73
C LYS A 311 11.78 17.27 -16.04
N THR A 312 12.44 18.07 -16.86
CA THR A 312 13.02 17.73 -18.15
C THR A 312 13.98 16.57 -18.05
N LYS A 313 13.85 15.62 -18.99
CA LYS A 313 14.80 14.52 -19.22
C LYS A 313 16.23 15.04 -19.26
N ARG A 314 17.13 14.53 -18.44
CA ARG A 314 18.54 14.48 -18.77
C ARG A 314 18.71 13.40 -19.84
N SER A 315 19.02 13.83 -21.07
CA SER A 315 19.52 12.95 -22.12
C SER A 315 20.88 12.44 -21.67
N VAL A 316 20.97 11.12 -21.44
CA VAL A 316 22.25 10.43 -21.39
C VAL A 316 22.64 10.19 -22.84
N THR A 317 23.63 10.92 -23.30
CA THR A 317 24.43 10.61 -24.51
C THR A 317 25.43 9.56 -24.15
#